data_581552c683c5a33291b63c2837be15c4
#
_entry.id   581552c683c5a33291b63c2837be15c4
#
_cell.length_a   1.000
_cell.length_b   1.000
_cell.length_c   1.000
_cell.angle_alpha   90.00
_cell.angle_beta   90.00
_cell.angle_gamma   90.00
#
_symmetry.space_group_name_H-M   'P 1'
#
loop_
_entity.id
_entity.type
_entity.pdbx_description
1 polymer ?
#
loop_
_entity_poly.entity_id
_entity_poly.type
_entity_poly.pdbx_seq_one_letter_code
_entity_poly.pdbx_strand_id
1 'polypeptide(L)'
;WICGSGQCVLRTTNGGNTFDSSFVSATFYSIYFKDSLNGLLAGEGGYVFKSTNGGLNWYQINVLGEAAEFFEFTFIDDTGWIAGWQNRKVYRTTNFGASWDSLARIPGITNWSVSSLNFSSMNTGWACGGSGNLYKTTDGGFNWLKQAIPFFTAYSSVFFINDSIGWCGGNTGTILHTTTGGQIVGISSTQIVNTKEYNLEQNYPNPFNPITSIKYHISNNNTNVKLSVYDFTGKEIAILVKSKNNTGMYKVDFDGKNLASGVYFYTLEANKGRTTKKMILIK
;
A
#
# COMPACT_ATOMS: atom_id res chain seq x y z
N TRP A 1 -13.49 10.55 15.40
CA TRP A 1 -13.80 9.41 16.28
C TRP A 1 -12.62 8.46 16.36
N ILE A 2 -12.45 7.82 17.52
CA ILE A 2 -11.39 6.85 17.81
C ILE A 2 -12.03 5.67 18.53
N CYS A 3 -11.74 4.45 18.15
CA CYS A 3 -12.14 3.23 18.84
C CYS A 3 -10.93 2.38 19.23
N GLY A 4 -11.10 1.45 20.16
CA GLY A 4 -10.02 0.56 20.59
C GLY A 4 -10.47 -0.44 21.67
N SER A 5 -9.52 -0.93 22.45
CA SER A 5 -9.70 -1.99 23.44
C SER A 5 -10.34 -1.54 24.78
N GLY A 6 -10.57 -0.26 24.99
CA GLY A 6 -11.07 0.27 26.27
C GLY A 6 -12.59 0.24 26.44
N GLN A 7 -13.33 -0.49 25.63
CA GLN A 7 -14.80 -0.50 25.62
C GLN A 7 -15.40 0.90 25.50
N CYS A 8 -14.68 1.82 24.87
CA CYS A 8 -15.15 3.18 24.67
C CYS A 8 -14.83 3.67 23.25
N VAL A 9 -15.66 4.57 22.80
CA VAL A 9 -15.44 5.35 21.59
C VAL A 9 -15.22 6.79 22.01
N LEU A 10 -14.13 7.38 21.55
CA LEU A 10 -13.83 8.78 21.73
C LEU A 10 -14.32 9.58 20.54
N ARG A 11 -14.91 10.73 20.81
CA ARG A 11 -15.41 11.67 19.81
C ARG A 11 -14.88 13.06 20.08
N THR A 12 -14.46 13.76 19.05
CA THR A 12 -14.14 15.19 19.11
C THR A 12 -15.03 15.98 18.15
N THR A 13 -15.37 17.21 18.52
CA THR A 13 -16.07 18.19 17.66
C THR A 13 -15.22 19.45 17.42
N ASN A 14 -13.99 19.47 17.93
CA ASN A 14 -13.08 20.62 17.88
C ASN A 14 -11.67 20.25 17.39
N GLY A 15 -11.58 19.27 16.49
CA GLY A 15 -10.32 18.87 15.86
C GLY A 15 -9.31 18.18 16.79
N GLY A 16 -9.80 17.51 17.85
CA GLY A 16 -8.96 16.76 18.78
C GLY A 16 -8.49 17.55 20.00
N ASN A 17 -8.96 18.77 20.21
CA ASN A 17 -8.61 19.55 21.40
C ASN A 17 -9.25 18.98 22.67
N THR A 18 -10.46 18.44 22.56
CA THR A 18 -11.16 17.71 23.62
C THR A 18 -11.88 16.49 23.04
N PHE A 19 -12.12 15.50 23.89
CA PHE A 19 -12.84 14.29 23.53
C PHE A 19 -13.93 13.99 24.54
N ASP A 20 -15.12 13.65 24.04
CA ASP A 20 -16.18 12.99 24.78
C ASP A 20 -16.03 11.48 24.61
N SER A 21 -16.50 10.69 25.58
CA SER A 21 -16.47 9.23 25.50
C SER A 21 -17.87 8.64 25.56
N SER A 22 -18.13 7.62 24.77
CA SER A 22 -19.30 6.75 24.85
C SER A 22 -18.88 5.32 25.15
N PHE A 23 -19.59 4.66 26.10
CA PHE A 23 -19.30 3.27 26.47
C PHE A 23 -19.96 2.31 25.47
N VAL A 24 -19.19 1.32 24.99
CA VAL A 24 -19.69 0.23 24.15
C VAL A 24 -19.01 -1.06 24.58
N SER A 25 -19.78 -2.05 25.01
CA SER A 25 -19.28 -3.27 25.69
C SER A 25 -18.61 -4.27 24.71
N ALA A 26 -17.58 -3.83 23.96
CA ALA A 26 -16.74 -4.68 23.11
C ALA A 26 -15.42 -3.99 22.80
N THR A 27 -14.46 -4.75 22.26
CA THR A 27 -13.23 -4.22 21.65
C THR A 27 -13.48 -3.98 20.18
N PHE A 28 -13.11 -2.80 19.68
CA PHE A 28 -13.31 -2.41 18.29
C PHE A 28 -11.97 -2.15 17.60
N TYR A 29 -11.86 -2.63 16.36
CA TYR A 29 -10.67 -2.48 15.51
C TYR A 29 -10.90 -1.52 14.36
N SER A 30 -12.17 -1.27 14.00
CA SER A 30 -12.52 -0.38 12.89
C SER A 30 -13.72 0.49 13.21
N ILE A 31 -13.63 1.75 12.78
CA ILE A 31 -14.69 2.74 12.87
C ILE A 31 -14.82 3.45 11.53
N TYR A 32 -16.04 3.61 11.07
CA TYR A 32 -16.37 4.35 9.85
C TYR A 32 -17.57 5.25 10.06
N PHE A 33 -17.48 6.50 9.65
CA PHE A 33 -18.59 7.44 9.60
C PHE A 33 -18.86 7.87 8.16
N LYS A 34 -20.08 7.65 7.71
CA LYS A 34 -20.58 8.11 6.41
C LYS A 34 -20.79 9.63 6.41
N ASP A 35 -21.26 10.14 7.51
CA ASP A 35 -21.52 11.55 7.75
C ASP A 35 -21.34 11.86 9.25
N SER A 36 -21.64 13.09 9.67
CA SER A 36 -21.48 13.51 11.07
C SER A 36 -22.38 12.78 12.09
N LEU A 37 -23.41 12.07 11.62
CA LEU A 37 -24.37 11.39 12.47
C LEU A 37 -24.29 9.86 12.37
N ASN A 38 -24.04 9.33 11.19
CA ASN A 38 -24.18 7.91 10.88
C ASN A 38 -22.82 7.21 10.87
N GLY A 39 -22.58 6.33 11.83
CA GLY A 39 -21.34 5.60 11.98
C GLY A 39 -21.53 4.12 12.27
N LEU A 40 -20.48 3.35 12.01
CA LEU A 40 -20.38 1.91 12.27
C LEU A 40 -19.09 1.61 13.03
N LEU A 41 -19.15 0.63 13.93
CA LEU A 41 -18.02 0.02 14.63
C LEU A 41 -17.97 -1.47 14.30
N ALA A 42 -16.79 -2.03 14.21
CA ALA A 42 -16.59 -3.48 14.11
C ALA A 42 -15.38 -3.94 14.91
N GLY A 43 -15.44 -5.15 15.45
CA GLY A 43 -14.38 -5.67 16.31
C GLY A 43 -14.58 -7.12 16.73
N GLU A 44 -14.25 -7.40 17.97
CA GLU A 44 -14.31 -8.73 18.58
C GLU A 44 -15.71 -9.34 18.53
N GLY A 45 -15.76 -10.67 18.52
CA GLY A 45 -16.99 -11.45 18.58
C GLY A 45 -17.86 -11.33 17.32
N GLY A 46 -17.36 -10.70 16.26
CA GLY A 46 -18.11 -10.46 15.03
C GLY A 46 -19.20 -9.39 15.20
N TYR A 47 -19.09 -8.55 16.23
CA TYR A 47 -20.07 -7.52 16.47
C TYR A 47 -19.88 -6.32 15.54
N VAL A 48 -21.00 -5.84 15.03
CA VAL A 48 -21.11 -4.54 14.37
C VAL A 48 -22.09 -3.70 15.14
N PHE A 49 -21.70 -2.47 15.47
CA PHE A 49 -22.55 -1.49 16.11
C PHE A 49 -22.78 -0.31 15.20
N LYS A 50 -23.94 0.32 15.30
CA LYS A 50 -24.34 1.48 14.52
C LYS A 50 -24.71 2.64 15.44
N SER A 51 -24.31 3.83 15.03
CA SER A 51 -24.78 5.10 15.56
C SER A 51 -25.52 5.88 14.50
N THR A 52 -26.55 6.64 14.92
CA THR A 52 -27.29 7.59 14.09
C THR A 52 -27.30 9.00 14.71
N ASN A 53 -26.46 9.22 15.73
CA ASN A 53 -26.38 10.48 16.46
C ASN A 53 -24.93 10.92 16.73
N GLY A 54 -24.04 10.62 15.78
CA GLY A 54 -22.66 11.07 15.83
C GLY A 54 -21.78 10.34 16.83
N GLY A 55 -22.15 9.11 17.21
CA GLY A 55 -21.37 8.29 18.14
C GLY A 55 -21.69 8.56 19.62
N LEU A 56 -22.78 9.30 19.92
CA LEU A 56 -23.24 9.48 21.31
C LEU A 56 -23.83 8.19 21.88
N ASN A 57 -24.57 7.45 21.06
CA ASN A 57 -25.10 6.14 21.40
C ASN A 57 -24.84 5.15 20.25
N TRP A 58 -24.65 3.90 20.65
CA TRP A 58 -24.39 2.79 19.75
C TRP A 58 -25.33 1.64 20.04
N TYR A 59 -25.87 1.03 19.00
CA TYR A 59 -26.71 -0.16 19.11
C TYR A 59 -26.14 -1.27 18.23
N GLN A 60 -26.16 -2.48 18.76
CA GLN A 60 -25.68 -3.65 18.04
C GLN A 60 -26.64 -3.97 16.89
N ILE A 61 -26.10 -4.20 15.72
CA ILE A 61 -26.81 -4.76 14.57
C ILE A 61 -26.46 -6.24 14.44
N ASN A 62 -27.46 -7.04 14.08
CA ASN A 62 -27.27 -8.49 13.97
C ASN A 62 -26.16 -8.81 12.96
N VAL A 63 -25.16 -9.52 13.45
CA VAL A 63 -24.11 -10.03 12.66
C VAL A 63 -24.32 -11.51 12.41
N LEU A 64 -24.04 -11.89 11.30
CA LEU A 64 -24.05 -13.14 10.54
C LEU A 64 -23.49 -14.37 11.28
N GLY A 65 -23.93 -14.64 12.51
CA GLY A 65 -23.96 -15.95 13.16
C GLY A 65 -22.66 -16.76 13.32
N GLU A 66 -21.51 -16.24 12.96
CA GLU A 66 -20.21 -16.90 13.10
C GLU A 66 -19.28 -16.01 13.93
N ALA A 67 -18.67 -16.57 14.98
CA ALA A 67 -17.63 -15.89 15.74
C ALA A 67 -16.47 -15.51 14.80
N ALA A 68 -16.33 -14.21 14.56
CA ALA A 68 -15.28 -13.63 13.76
C ALA A 68 -14.82 -12.35 14.45
N GLU A 69 -13.59 -11.96 14.21
CA GLU A 69 -13.11 -10.62 14.58
C GLU A 69 -13.03 -9.81 13.30
N PHE A 70 -13.66 -8.65 13.28
CA PHE A 70 -13.64 -7.78 12.12
C PHE A 70 -12.57 -6.70 12.29
N PHE A 71 -11.65 -6.56 11.32
CA PHE A 71 -10.53 -5.65 11.42
C PHE A 71 -10.71 -4.35 10.65
N GLU A 72 -11.44 -4.36 9.54
CA GLU A 72 -11.53 -3.16 8.71
C GLU A 72 -12.82 -3.09 7.91
N PHE A 73 -13.38 -1.88 7.87
CA PHE A 73 -14.42 -1.48 6.93
C PHE A 73 -13.81 -0.77 5.72
N THR A 74 -14.41 -0.99 4.56
CA THR A 74 -14.25 -0.12 3.40
C THR A 74 -15.63 0.17 2.80
N PHE A 75 -15.89 1.43 2.46
CA PHE A 75 -17.18 1.87 1.96
C PHE A 75 -17.01 2.73 0.70
N ILE A 76 -17.97 2.57 -0.20
CA ILE A 76 -18.24 3.44 -1.32
C ILE A 76 -19.74 3.73 -1.26
N ASP A 77 -20.11 4.95 -0.92
CA ASP A 77 -21.49 5.35 -0.61
C ASP A 77 -22.12 4.44 0.47
N ASP A 78 -23.27 3.81 0.18
CA ASP A 78 -23.97 2.89 1.07
C ASP A 78 -23.52 1.42 0.93
N THR A 79 -22.70 1.14 -0.05
CA THR A 79 -22.11 -0.20 -0.23
C THR A 79 -20.81 -0.29 0.55
N GLY A 80 -20.71 -1.32 1.37
CA GLY A 80 -19.52 -1.55 2.19
C GLY A 80 -19.13 -3.01 2.26
N TRP A 81 -17.88 -3.23 2.58
CA TRP A 81 -17.32 -4.55 2.82
C TRP A 81 -16.61 -4.58 4.17
N ILE A 82 -16.65 -5.73 4.81
CA ILE A 82 -15.94 -6.00 6.04
C ILE A 82 -15.34 -7.40 6.00
N ALA A 83 -14.13 -7.53 6.51
CA ALA A 83 -13.43 -8.79 6.65
C ALA A 83 -12.65 -8.85 7.96
N GLY A 84 -12.25 -10.06 8.34
CA GLY A 84 -11.55 -10.26 9.60
C GLY A 84 -10.97 -11.65 9.77
N TRP A 85 -10.84 -12.05 11.03
CA TRP A 85 -10.19 -13.27 11.45
C TRP A 85 -11.17 -14.45 11.55
N GLN A 86 -10.64 -15.67 11.54
CA GLN A 86 -11.24 -16.99 11.77
C GLN A 86 -12.11 -17.55 10.64
N ASN A 87 -13.00 -16.80 10.00
CA ASN A 87 -13.90 -17.39 9.01
C ASN A 87 -13.49 -17.12 7.55
N ARG A 88 -12.51 -16.25 7.29
CA ARG A 88 -11.97 -15.94 5.94
C ARG A 88 -13.02 -15.43 4.95
N LYS A 89 -14.17 -15.01 5.45
CA LYS A 89 -15.26 -14.48 4.65
C LYS A 89 -15.12 -12.97 4.55
N VAL A 90 -15.55 -12.46 3.41
CA VAL A 90 -15.87 -11.05 3.24
C VAL A 90 -17.38 -10.92 3.33
N TYR A 91 -17.84 -9.94 4.04
CA TYR A 91 -19.26 -9.60 4.11
C TYR A 91 -19.48 -8.29 3.38
N ARG A 92 -20.62 -8.17 2.70
CA ARG A 92 -21.00 -6.99 1.93
C ARG A 92 -22.34 -6.47 2.38
N THR A 93 -22.46 -5.18 2.45
CA THR A 93 -23.72 -4.44 2.61
C THR A 93 -23.97 -3.55 1.40
N THR A 94 -25.25 -3.27 1.10
CA THR A 94 -25.66 -2.27 0.08
C THR A 94 -26.57 -1.21 0.70
N ASN A 95 -26.71 -1.21 2.04
CA ASN A 95 -27.66 -0.35 2.77
C ASN A 95 -27.03 0.20 4.06
N PHE A 96 -25.76 0.57 3.99
CA PHE A 96 -24.98 1.11 5.10
C PHE A 96 -25.13 0.26 6.38
N GLY A 97 -24.87 -1.03 6.25
CA GLY A 97 -24.82 -1.98 7.36
C GLY A 97 -26.17 -2.35 7.97
N ALA A 98 -27.32 -1.96 7.37
CA ALA A 98 -28.62 -2.40 7.86
C ALA A 98 -28.80 -3.92 7.67
N SER A 99 -28.21 -4.50 6.66
CA SER A 99 -28.06 -5.93 6.46
C SER A 99 -26.70 -6.25 5.79
N TRP A 100 -26.22 -7.47 5.99
CA TRP A 100 -24.95 -7.95 5.45
C TRP A 100 -25.14 -9.30 4.77
N ASP A 101 -24.59 -9.44 3.57
CA ASP A 101 -24.51 -10.69 2.84
C ASP A 101 -23.13 -11.32 3.05
N SER A 102 -23.11 -12.63 3.33
CA SER A 102 -21.87 -13.40 3.40
C SER A 102 -21.41 -13.74 1.99
N LEU A 103 -20.27 -13.24 1.57
CA LEU A 103 -19.64 -13.58 0.30
C LEU A 103 -18.79 -14.86 0.41
N ALA A 104 -18.23 -15.28 -0.70
CA ALA A 104 -17.34 -16.44 -0.75
C ALA A 104 -16.09 -16.21 0.12
N ARG A 105 -15.52 -17.30 0.62
CA ARG A 105 -14.23 -17.27 1.32
C ARG A 105 -13.12 -16.92 0.33
N ILE A 106 -12.15 -16.13 0.77
CA ILE A 106 -10.95 -15.89 -0.02
C ILE A 106 -10.17 -17.21 -0.14
N PRO A 107 -9.92 -17.73 -1.35
CA PRO A 107 -9.31 -19.04 -1.55
C PRO A 107 -7.84 -19.05 -1.07
N GLY A 108 -7.35 -20.20 -0.61
CA GLY A 108 -5.93 -20.40 -0.27
C GLY A 108 -5.45 -19.75 1.02
N ILE A 109 -6.31 -19.09 1.76
CA ILE A 109 -6.01 -18.64 3.12
C ILE A 109 -6.37 -19.76 4.09
N THR A 110 -5.38 -20.47 4.65
CA THR A 110 -5.65 -21.69 5.45
C THR A 110 -5.82 -21.42 6.94
N ASN A 111 -5.09 -20.49 7.55
CA ASN A 111 -5.15 -20.23 9.00
C ASN A 111 -4.95 -18.76 9.39
N TRP A 112 -5.21 -17.81 8.47
CA TRP A 112 -4.82 -16.43 8.66
C TRP A 112 -5.98 -15.46 8.43
N SER A 113 -5.91 -14.35 9.12
CA SER A 113 -6.85 -13.25 9.00
C SER A 113 -6.67 -12.49 7.70
N VAL A 114 -7.75 -11.90 7.22
CA VAL A 114 -7.68 -10.71 6.37
C VAL A 114 -7.36 -9.55 7.28
N SER A 115 -6.16 -8.99 7.16
CA SER A 115 -5.68 -7.90 8.02
C SER A 115 -6.16 -6.54 7.54
N SER A 116 -6.34 -6.39 6.24
CA SER A 116 -6.79 -5.15 5.61
C SER A 116 -7.51 -5.42 4.29
N LEU A 117 -8.50 -4.59 4.02
CA LEU A 117 -9.41 -4.67 2.89
C LEU A 117 -9.66 -3.26 2.35
N ASN A 118 -9.50 -3.08 1.04
CA ASN A 118 -9.77 -1.79 0.40
C ASN A 118 -10.43 -1.96 -0.96
N PHE A 119 -11.49 -1.21 -1.24
CA PHE A 119 -12.15 -1.14 -2.53
C PHE A 119 -11.98 0.24 -3.13
N SER A 120 -11.51 0.29 -4.37
CA SER A 120 -11.37 1.53 -5.16
C SER A 120 -12.61 1.82 -6.02
N SER A 121 -13.42 0.79 -6.26
CA SER A 121 -14.70 0.87 -6.98
C SER A 121 -15.66 -0.21 -6.49
N MET A 122 -16.94 -0.15 -6.91
CA MET A 122 -17.96 -1.15 -6.55
C MET A 122 -17.57 -2.59 -6.92
N ASN A 123 -16.68 -2.75 -7.89
CA ASN A 123 -16.27 -4.05 -8.40
C ASN A 123 -14.84 -4.41 -8.03
N THR A 124 -13.94 -3.44 -7.93
CA THR A 124 -12.51 -3.68 -7.77
C THR A 124 -12.08 -3.44 -6.32
N GLY A 125 -11.46 -4.46 -5.72
CA GLY A 125 -10.94 -4.38 -4.37
C GLY A 125 -9.74 -5.31 -4.14
N TRP A 126 -9.04 -5.08 -3.04
CA TRP A 126 -7.88 -5.86 -2.59
C TRP A 126 -8.04 -6.24 -1.14
N ALA A 127 -7.49 -7.40 -0.81
CA ALA A 127 -7.42 -7.91 0.55
C ALA A 127 -6.01 -8.44 0.82
N CYS A 128 -5.43 -8.11 1.96
CA CYS A 128 -4.14 -8.63 2.37
C CYS A 128 -4.17 -9.27 3.75
N GLY A 129 -3.15 -10.08 4.05
CA GLY A 129 -3.03 -10.75 5.32
C GLY A 129 -1.71 -11.50 5.49
N GLY A 130 -1.67 -12.43 6.45
CA GLY A 130 -0.48 -13.20 6.75
C GLY A 130 0.04 -14.06 5.61
N SER A 131 1.29 -14.53 5.72
CA SER A 131 1.95 -15.49 4.83
C SER A 131 1.99 -15.10 3.35
N GLY A 132 2.25 -13.83 3.05
CA GLY A 132 2.38 -13.36 1.67
C GLY A 132 1.06 -13.43 0.90
N ASN A 133 -0.05 -13.16 1.56
CA ASN A 133 -1.36 -13.18 0.95
C ASN A 133 -1.80 -11.78 0.54
N LEU A 134 -1.92 -11.57 -0.76
CA LEU A 134 -2.55 -10.42 -1.38
C LEU A 134 -3.50 -10.92 -2.46
N TYR A 135 -4.74 -10.49 -2.41
CA TYR A 135 -5.79 -10.89 -3.33
C TYR A 135 -6.44 -9.66 -3.96
N LYS A 136 -6.94 -9.83 -5.19
CA LYS A 136 -7.73 -8.84 -5.92
C LYS A 136 -9.06 -9.44 -6.32
N THR A 137 -10.10 -8.66 -6.21
CA THR A 137 -11.41 -8.93 -6.83
C THR A 137 -11.69 -7.92 -7.93
N THR A 138 -12.50 -8.30 -8.91
CA THR A 138 -13.02 -7.43 -9.98
C THR A 138 -14.53 -7.57 -10.14
N ASP A 139 -15.17 -8.23 -9.18
CA ASP A 139 -16.61 -8.51 -9.17
C ASP A 139 -17.27 -8.18 -7.82
N GLY A 140 -16.72 -7.22 -7.09
CA GLY A 140 -17.30 -6.75 -5.83
C GLY A 140 -17.10 -7.69 -4.64
N GLY A 141 -16.10 -8.58 -4.70
CA GLY A 141 -15.74 -9.50 -3.62
C GLY A 141 -16.37 -10.88 -3.73
N PHE A 142 -17.09 -11.19 -4.83
CA PHE A 142 -17.65 -12.53 -5.04
C PHE A 142 -16.56 -13.54 -5.37
N ASN A 143 -15.55 -13.15 -6.13
CA ASN A 143 -14.37 -13.96 -6.42
C ASN A 143 -13.09 -13.20 -6.15
N TRP A 144 -12.05 -13.92 -5.69
CA TRP A 144 -10.77 -13.37 -5.34
C TRP A 144 -9.64 -14.13 -6.03
N LEU A 145 -8.75 -13.38 -6.68
CA LEU A 145 -7.58 -13.90 -7.37
C LEU A 145 -6.32 -13.53 -6.60
N LYS A 146 -5.51 -14.53 -6.26
CA LYS A 146 -4.23 -14.29 -5.60
C LYS A 146 -3.30 -13.52 -6.53
N GLN A 147 -2.69 -12.45 -5.98
CA GLN A 147 -1.69 -11.68 -6.69
C GLN A 147 -0.31 -12.29 -6.49
N ALA A 148 0.49 -12.32 -7.54
CA ALA A 148 1.89 -12.68 -7.40
C ALA A 148 2.66 -11.46 -6.86
N ILE A 149 3.32 -11.64 -5.75
CA ILE A 149 4.06 -10.61 -5.04
C ILE A 149 5.49 -11.10 -4.78
N PRO A 150 6.48 -10.17 -4.79
CA PRO A 150 7.90 -10.56 -4.75
C PRO A 150 8.38 -11.05 -3.38
N PHE A 151 7.63 -10.78 -2.29
CA PHE A 151 8.07 -11.08 -0.94
C PHE A 151 7.06 -11.90 -0.17
N PHE A 152 7.55 -12.94 0.50
CA PHE A 152 6.75 -13.83 1.35
C PHE A 152 6.77 -13.30 2.79
N THR A 153 5.99 -12.25 3.06
CA THR A 153 5.88 -11.61 4.37
C THR A 153 4.40 -11.42 4.75
N ALA A 154 4.10 -11.17 6.02
CA ALA A 154 2.74 -10.79 6.41
C ALA A 154 2.49 -9.34 5.99
N TYR A 155 1.36 -9.11 5.33
CA TYR A 155 0.88 -7.80 4.97
C TYR A 155 -0.21 -7.36 5.92
N SER A 156 -0.09 -6.15 6.44
CA SER A 156 -0.97 -5.59 7.48
C SER A 156 -1.88 -4.49 6.98
N SER A 157 -1.57 -3.88 5.84
CA SER A 157 -2.38 -2.81 5.27
C SER A 157 -2.32 -2.80 3.76
N VAL A 158 -3.46 -2.51 3.11
CA VAL A 158 -3.57 -2.29 1.68
C VAL A 158 -4.43 -1.06 1.42
N PHE A 159 -3.98 -0.19 0.50
CA PHE A 159 -4.69 1.02 0.13
C PHE A 159 -4.54 1.31 -1.36
N PHE A 160 -5.65 1.55 -2.04
CA PHE A 160 -5.70 1.90 -3.45
C PHE A 160 -6.50 3.20 -3.64
N ILE A 161 -5.93 4.14 -4.37
CA ILE A 161 -6.63 5.40 -4.73
C ILE A 161 -7.51 5.24 -5.98
N ASN A 162 -7.25 4.22 -6.78
CA ASN A 162 -8.05 3.81 -7.94
C ASN A 162 -7.69 2.37 -8.33
N ASP A 163 -8.31 1.84 -9.39
CA ASP A 163 -8.12 0.45 -9.83
C ASP A 163 -6.68 0.08 -10.28
N SER A 164 -5.80 1.07 -10.37
CA SER A 164 -4.43 0.89 -10.87
C SER A 164 -3.35 1.24 -9.86
N ILE A 165 -3.54 2.29 -9.06
CA ILE A 165 -2.50 2.83 -8.19
C ILE A 165 -2.79 2.50 -6.74
N GLY A 166 -1.87 1.82 -6.08
CA GLY A 166 -2.03 1.46 -4.68
C GLY A 166 -0.75 0.95 -4.02
N TRP A 167 -0.83 0.77 -2.73
CA TRP A 167 0.25 0.35 -1.85
C TRP A 167 -0.21 -0.79 -0.94
N CYS A 168 0.76 -1.63 -0.56
CA CYS A 168 0.57 -2.65 0.45
C CYS A 168 1.75 -2.60 1.41
N GLY A 169 1.47 -2.44 2.70
CA GLY A 169 2.45 -2.40 3.77
C GLY A 169 2.50 -3.72 4.54
N GLY A 170 3.68 -4.13 4.95
CA GLY A 170 3.87 -5.40 5.66
C GLY A 170 5.02 -5.37 6.65
N ASN A 171 5.29 -6.53 7.23
CA ASN A 171 6.34 -6.71 8.21
C ASN A 171 7.73 -6.38 7.64
N THR A 172 8.70 -6.16 8.53
CA THR A 172 10.09 -5.86 8.18
C THR A 172 10.29 -4.62 7.30
N GLY A 173 9.38 -3.64 7.39
CA GLY A 173 9.44 -2.41 6.60
C GLY A 173 9.12 -2.60 5.11
N THR A 174 8.46 -3.71 4.76
CA THR A 174 8.06 -3.97 3.37
C THR A 174 6.95 -3.03 2.95
N ILE A 175 7.16 -2.28 1.86
CA ILE A 175 6.15 -1.49 1.18
C ILE A 175 6.17 -1.87 -0.30
N LEU A 176 5.04 -2.33 -0.81
CA LEU A 176 4.81 -2.57 -2.23
C LEU A 176 4.04 -1.39 -2.81
N HIS A 177 4.35 -1.02 -4.05
CA HIS A 177 3.63 -0.02 -4.83
C HIS A 177 3.33 -0.59 -6.21
N THR A 178 2.12 -0.36 -6.69
CA THR A 178 1.71 -0.71 -8.05
C THR A 178 1.10 0.49 -8.77
N THR A 179 1.26 0.52 -10.09
CA THR A 179 0.61 1.47 -11.01
C THR A 179 -0.28 0.75 -12.03
N THR A 180 -0.46 -0.56 -11.86
CA THR A 180 -1.22 -1.44 -12.77
C THR A 180 -2.30 -2.24 -12.05
N GLY A 181 -2.61 -1.90 -10.79
CA GLY A 181 -3.60 -2.59 -9.97
C GLY A 181 -3.17 -3.98 -9.50
N GLY A 182 -1.86 -4.23 -9.43
CA GLY A 182 -1.32 -5.52 -9.02
C GLY A 182 -1.42 -6.61 -10.08
N GLN A 183 -1.83 -6.30 -11.29
CA GLN A 183 -1.77 -7.27 -12.39
C GLN A 183 -0.32 -7.42 -12.84
N ILE A 184 0.17 -8.66 -12.84
CA ILE A 184 1.37 -8.99 -13.60
C ILE A 184 0.95 -8.98 -15.06
N VAL A 185 1.32 -7.92 -15.78
CA VAL A 185 1.12 -7.84 -17.22
C VAL A 185 2.00 -8.91 -17.86
N GLY A 186 1.37 -10.01 -18.26
CA GLY A 186 1.89 -10.98 -19.19
C GLY A 186 3.27 -11.56 -18.87
N ILE A 187 3.31 -12.56 -17.97
CA ILE A 187 4.43 -13.48 -17.94
C ILE A 187 3.86 -14.90 -17.82
N SER A 188 3.95 -15.61 -18.96
CA SER A 188 3.98 -17.06 -18.98
C SER A 188 4.97 -17.54 -17.92
N SER A 189 4.62 -18.60 -17.19
CA SER A 189 5.36 -19.26 -16.13
C SER A 189 6.84 -19.47 -16.46
N THR A 190 7.64 -18.45 -16.28
CA THR A 190 9.08 -18.57 -16.09
C THR A 190 9.38 -17.75 -14.85
N GLN A 191 10.03 -18.34 -13.89
CA GLN A 191 10.45 -17.68 -12.65
C GLN A 191 11.16 -16.39 -13.02
N ILE A 192 10.51 -15.23 -12.77
CA ILE A 192 11.24 -13.99 -12.77
C ILE A 192 11.73 -13.79 -11.36
N VAL A 193 12.91 -14.24 -11.13
CA VAL A 193 13.82 -13.53 -10.25
C VAL A 193 13.91 -12.14 -10.87
N ASN A 194 13.26 -11.15 -10.28
CA ASN A 194 13.46 -9.75 -10.63
C ASN A 194 14.82 -9.35 -10.06
N THR A 195 15.89 -9.96 -10.57
CA THR A 195 17.18 -9.32 -10.57
C THR A 195 16.99 -8.14 -11.52
N LYS A 196 16.75 -6.94 -10.98
CA LYS A 196 16.99 -5.73 -11.77
C LYS A 196 18.36 -5.97 -12.42
N GLU A 197 18.41 -6.01 -13.75
CA GLU A 197 19.66 -6.18 -14.50
C GLU A 197 20.71 -5.14 -14.06
N TYR A 198 20.27 -4.14 -13.30
CA TYR A 198 21.08 -3.07 -12.73
C TYR A 198 20.37 -2.46 -11.51
N ASN A 199 21.15 -1.85 -10.64
CA ASN A 199 20.67 -1.04 -9.52
C ASN A 199 21.41 0.31 -9.52
N LEU A 200 20.71 1.41 -9.28
CA LEU A 200 21.30 2.76 -9.11
C LEU A 200 21.12 3.17 -7.66
N GLU A 201 22.20 3.44 -6.96
CA GLU A 201 22.16 3.89 -5.58
C GLU A 201 21.95 5.41 -5.48
N GLN A 202 21.56 5.90 -4.30
CA GLN A 202 21.53 7.33 -4.01
C GLN A 202 22.97 7.83 -3.97
N ASN A 203 23.23 8.99 -4.62
CA ASN A 203 24.55 9.63 -4.55
C ASN A 203 24.89 10.01 -3.11
N TYR A 204 26.16 9.93 -2.78
CA TYR A 204 26.66 10.30 -1.46
C TYR A 204 27.94 11.12 -1.57
N PRO A 205 28.04 12.26 -0.85
CA PRO A 205 26.98 12.90 -0.05
C PRO A 205 25.79 13.43 -0.89
N ASN A 206 24.63 13.60 -0.28
CA ASN A 206 23.49 14.30 -0.83
C ASN A 206 22.68 14.97 0.30
N PRO A 207 22.64 16.31 0.43
CA PRO A 207 23.23 17.29 -0.48
C PRO A 207 24.75 17.19 -0.61
N PHE A 208 25.32 17.72 -1.70
CA PHE A 208 26.77 17.66 -1.97
C PHE A 208 27.37 19.02 -2.30
N ASN A 209 28.72 19.16 -2.11
CA ASN A 209 29.49 20.39 -2.36
C ASN A 209 30.97 20.04 -2.64
N PRO A 210 31.53 20.30 -3.81
CA PRO A 210 30.87 20.27 -5.11
C PRO A 210 30.88 18.85 -5.66
N ILE A 211 31.45 17.86 -4.94
CA ILE A 211 31.69 16.48 -5.41
C ILE A 211 30.75 15.51 -4.74
N THR A 212 30.22 14.57 -5.51
CA THR A 212 29.44 13.44 -5.01
C THR A 212 29.77 12.17 -5.76
N SER A 213 29.64 11.02 -5.11
CA SER A 213 29.82 9.69 -5.73
C SER A 213 28.48 9.07 -6.06
N ILE A 214 28.35 8.53 -7.26
CA ILE A 214 27.22 7.76 -7.73
C ILE A 214 27.67 6.30 -7.88
N LYS A 215 26.98 5.38 -7.19
CA LYS A 215 27.22 3.95 -7.30
C LYS A 215 26.11 3.27 -8.05
N TYR A 216 26.45 2.28 -8.85
CA TYR A 216 25.47 1.42 -9.53
C TYR A 216 26.02 -0.01 -9.66
N HIS A 217 25.11 -0.96 -9.75
CA HIS A 217 25.39 -2.38 -9.93
C HIS A 217 24.82 -2.86 -11.27
N ILE A 218 25.58 -3.68 -11.99
CA ILE A 218 25.16 -4.38 -13.20
C ILE A 218 25.18 -5.88 -12.90
N SER A 219 24.09 -6.56 -13.19
CA SER A 219 23.92 -7.99 -12.89
C SER A 219 24.30 -8.90 -14.08
N ASN A 220 24.29 -8.39 -15.30
CA ASN A 220 24.56 -9.15 -16.53
C ASN A 220 25.81 -8.63 -17.24
N ASN A 221 26.58 -9.56 -17.81
CA ASN A 221 27.73 -9.19 -18.63
C ASN A 221 27.30 -8.52 -19.95
N ASN A 222 28.21 -7.70 -20.52
CA ASN A 222 28.05 -7.04 -21.82
C ASN A 222 26.79 -6.13 -21.90
N THR A 223 26.40 -5.50 -20.77
CA THR A 223 25.26 -4.59 -20.66
C THR A 223 25.65 -3.21 -21.21
N ASN A 224 24.88 -2.66 -22.13
CA ASN A 224 25.04 -1.27 -22.57
C ASN A 224 24.59 -0.35 -21.44
N VAL A 225 25.48 0.51 -20.97
CA VAL A 225 25.25 1.43 -19.85
C VAL A 225 25.45 2.86 -20.28
N LYS A 226 24.48 3.73 -19.94
CA LYS A 226 24.62 5.18 -20.02
C LYS A 226 24.20 5.77 -18.66
N LEU A 227 25.09 6.53 -18.03
CA LEU A 227 24.82 7.32 -16.82
C LEU A 227 24.94 8.80 -17.18
N SER A 228 23.84 9.53 -17.08
CA SER A 228 23.78 10.95 -17.45
C SER A 228 23.22 11.79 -16.31
N VAL A 229 23.61 13.07 -16.28
CA VAL A 229 23.12 14.09 -15.36
C VAL A 229 22.28 15.10 -16.13
N TYR A 230 21.16 15.51 -15.50
CA TYR A 230 20.18 16.45 -16.06
C TYR A 230 19.91 17.59 -15.08
N ASP A 231 19.63 18.77 -15.60
CA ASP A 231 19.09 19.87 -14.80
C ASP A 231 17.59 19.70 -14.52
N PHE A 232 17.01 20.64 -13.78
CA PHE A 232 15.58 20.62 -13.41
C PHE A 232 14.63 20.78 -14.61
N THR A 233 15.13 21.24 -15.78
CA THR A 233 14.35 21.34 -17.02
C THR A 233 14.36 20.05 -17.83
N GLY A 234 15.17 19.07 -17.43
CA GLY A 234 15.38 17.81 -18.14
C GLY A 234 16.45 17.88 -19.24
N LYS A 235 17.22 18.98 -19.31
CA LYS A 235 18.36 19.10 -20.24
C LYS A 235 19.52 18.25 -19.73
N GLU A 236 20.09 17.39 -20.58
CA GLU A 236 21.31 16.63 -20.29
C GLU A 236 22.50 17.58 -20.19
N ILE A 237 23.15 17.62 -19.03
CA ILE A 237 24.29 18.51 -18.73
C ILE A 237 25.62 17.76 -18.68
N ALA A 238 25.60 16.44 -18.45
CA ALA A 238 26.80 15.61 -18.47
C ALA A 238 26.45 14.15 -18.76
N ILE A 239 27.33 13.45 -19.48
CA ILE A 239 27.35 12.01 -19.61
C ILE A 239 28.54 11.50 -18.80
N LEU A 240 28.30 10.77 -17.72
CA LEU A 240 29.33 10.26 -16.82
C LEU A 240 29.87 8.90 -17.26
N VAL A 241 29.01 8.07 -17.84
CA VAL A 241 29.37 6.74 -18.37
C VAL A 241 28.60 6.52 -19.67
N LYS A 242 29.28 5.97 -20.68
CA LYS A 242 28.68 5.45 -21.91
C LYS A 242 29.56 4.30 -22.42
N SER A 243 29.26 3.09 -21.93
CA SER A 243 30.12 1.92 -22.20
C SER A 243 29.33 0.61 -22.10
N LYS A 244 29.94 -0.48 -22.50
CA LYS A 244 29.49 -1.83 -22.18
C LYS A 244 30.17 -2.26 -20.88
N ASN A 245 29.36 -2.66 -19.90
CA ASN A 245 29.83 -3.08 -18.60
C ASN A 245 29.52 -4.57 -18.35
N ASN A 246 30.41 -5.24 -17.63
CA ASN A 246 30.16 -6.58 -17.12
C ASN A 246 29.46 -6.54 -15.76
N THR A 247 29.07 -7.71 -15.27
CA THR A 247 28.57 -7.86 -13.90
C THR A 247 29.53 -7.26 -12.89
N GLY A 248 29.03 -6.43 -11.97
CA GLY A 248 29.84 -5.79 -10.94
C GLY A 248 29.27 -4.51 -10.39
N MET A 249 29.95 -4.00 -9.36
CA MET A 249 29.68 -2.69 -8.75
C MET A 249 30.58 -1.63 -9.37
N TYR A 250 29.99 -0.50 -9.70
CA TYR A 250 30.67 0.63 -10.32
C TYR A 250 30.48 1.88 -9.48
N LYS A 251 31.51 2.72 -9.45
CA LYS A 251 31.45 4.03 -8.76
C LYS A 251 31.97 5.09 -9.72
N VAL A 252 31.25 6.21 -9.78
CA VAL A 252 31.61 7.38 -10.61
C VAL A 252 31.46 8.64 -9.76
N ASP A 253 32.46 9.47 -9.74
CA ASP A 253 32.40 10.76 -9.06
C ASP A 253 31.90 11.84 -10.01
N PHE A 254 31.02 12.70 -9.52
CA PHE A 254 30.48 13.84 -10.24
C PHE A 254 30.90 15.14 -9.55
N ASP A 255 31.51 16.04 -10.29
CA ASP A 255 31.94 17.36 -9.84
C ASP A 255 30.99 18.45 -10.39
N GLY A 256 30.22 19.05 -9.51
CA GLY A 256 29.28 20.15 -9.81
C GLY A 256 29.88 21.55 -9.70
N LYS A 257 31.22 21.72 -9.64
CA LYS A 257 31.87 23.02 -9.39
C LYS A 257 31.43 24.14 -10.34
N ASN A 258 31.09 23.81 -11.59
CA ASN A 258 30.67 24.80 -12.60
C ASN A 258 29.16 24.99 -12.68
N LEU A 259 28.38 24.31 -11.81
CA LEU A 259 26.92 24.35 -11.79
C LEU A 259 26.45 25.27 -10.68
N ALA A 260 25.25 25.84 -10.81
CA ALA A 260 24.60 26.62 -9.73
C ALA A 260 24.07 25.67 -8.63
N SER A 261 23.94 26.16 -7.39
CA SER A 261 23.22 25.44 -6.35
C SER A 261 21.78 25.15 -6.82
N GLY A 262 21.30 23.93 -6.57
CA GLY A 262 19.97 23.54 -7.04
C GLY A 262 19.75 22.04 -7.10
N VAL A 263 18.61 21.67 -7.66
CA VAL A 263 18.18 20.28 -7.87
C VAL A 263 18.63 19.80 -9.23
N TYR A 264 19.24 18.63 -9.24
CA TYR A 264 19.68 17.91 -10.42
C TYR A 264 19.16 16.46 -10.38
N PHE A 265 19.14 15.83 -11.53
CA PHE A 265 18.76 14.42 -11.65
C PHE A 265 19.88 13.66 -12.35
N TYR A 266 20.05 12.39 -11.97
CA TYR A 266 20.93 11.50 -12.71
C TYR A 266 20.20 10.23 -13.05
N THR A 267 20.45 9.72 -14.25
CA THR A 267 19.72 8.60 -14.84
C THR A 267 20.71 7.55 -15.32
N LEU A 268 20.49 6.32 -14.85
CA LEU A 268 21.16 5.12 -15.36
C LEU A 268 20.23 4.45 -16.38
N GLU A 269 20.70 4.31 -17.58
CA GLU A 269 20.09 3.48 -18.63
C GLU A 269 20.94 2.22 -18.80
N ALA A 270 20.30 1.05 -18.74
CA ALA A 270 20.95 -0.24 -18.93
C ALA A 270 20.07 -1.12 -19.79
N ASN A 271 20.54 -1.47 -20.98
CA ASN A 271 19.78 -2.15 -22.04
C ASN A 271 18.43 -1.43 -22.32
N LYS A 272 17.31 -2.04 -21.93
CA LYS A 272 15.96 -1.47 -22.11
C LYS A 272 15.39 -0.80 -20.85
N GLY A 273 16.14 -0.79 -19.74
CA GLY A 273 15.70 -0.24 -18.47
C GLY A 273 16.26 1.15 -18.20
N ARG A 274 15.53 1.96 -17.42
CA ARG A 274 15.91 3.31 -17.00
C ARG A 274 15.55 3.54 -15.54
N THR A 275 16.49 4.11 -14.77
CA THR A 275 16.25 4.53 -13.37
C THR A 275 16.82 5.92 -13.16
N THR A 276 16.02 6.81 -12.56
CA THR A 276 16.41 8.21 -12.27
C THR A 276 16.36 8.46 -10.78
N LYS A 277 17.34 9.23 -10.28
CA LYS A 277 17.39 9.72 -8.90
C LYS A 277 17.66 11.22 -8.87
N LYS A 278 17.26 11.86 -7.76
CA LYS A 278 17.46 13.28 -7.48
C LYS A 278 18.73 13.50 -6.64
N MET A 279 19.48 14.56 -6.93
CA MET A 279 20.57 15.05 -6.09
C MET A 279 20.47 16.57 -5.90
N ILE A 280 21.05 17.07 -4.81
CA ILE A 280 21.00 18.49 -4.44
C ILE A 280 22.43 19.00 -4.28
N LEU A 281 22.78 20.01 -5.09
CA LEU A 281 24.05 20.73 -4.99
C LEU A 281 23.86 21.97 -4.13
N ILE A 282 24.72 22.14 -3.14
CA ILE A 282 24.79 23.30 -2.26
C ILE A 282 26.22 23.86 -2.35
N LYS A 283 26.37 25.14 -2.69
CA LYS A 283 27.65 25.88 -2.65
C LYS A 283 27.65 26.80 -1.49
#